data_1654d37aced38d04dedd8af3659e0558
#
_entry.id   1654d37aced38d04dedd8af3659e0558
#
_cell.length_a   1.000
_cell.length_b   1.000
_cell.length_c   1.000
_cell.angle_alpha   90.00
_cell.angle_beta   90.00
_cell.angle_gamma   90.00
#
_symmetry.space_group_name_H-M   'P 1'
#
loop_
_entity.id
_entity.type
_entity.pdbx_description
1 polymer ?
#
loop_
_entity_poly.entity_id
_entity_poly.type
_entity_poly.pdbx_seq_one_letter_code
_entity_poly.pdbx_strand_id
1 'polypeptide(L)'
;AVKSRLARCWLRRGYRKARAALPEFDETVKSCLDALKELEKEKNPSLDRTADAFARLLAAAAPGTGDETVDRPRAQLLYQLGRWIYLADAADDLAEDREKGRYNPIDARFAGRPDLDYVDVTMSHSLALAQSAFQLLPPNRWQAVLENILYLGLPQVQKRAVAGTWHGGRESRQIHERPL
;
A
#
# COMPACT_ATOMS: atom_id res chain seq x y z
N ALA A 1 4.30 -13.33 20.59
CA ALA A 1 5.09 -12.27 21.28
C ALA A 1 6.61 -12.55 21.29
N VAL A 2 7.10 -13.79 21.47
CA VAL A 2 8.56 -14.10 21.52
C VAL A 2 9.22 -13.98 20.14
N LYS A 3 8.58 -14.50 19.08
CA LYS A 3 9.10 -14.44 17.70
C LYS A 3 9.28 -12.99 17.19
N SER A 4 8.38 -12.07 17.55
CA SER A 4 8.48 -10.67 17.16
C SER A 4 9.58 -9.91 17.91
N ARG A 5 9.88 -10.29 19.17
CA ARG A 5 11.00 -9.72 19.95
C ARG A 5 12.37 -10.13 19.40
N LEU A 6 12.52 -11.40 19.03
CA LEU A 6 13.75 -11.92 18.40
C LEU A 6 13.99 -11.28 17.01
N ALA A 7 12.95 -11.17 16.18
CA ALA A 7 13.04 -10.50 14.90
C ALA A 7 13.45 -9.02 15.05
N ARG A 8 12.89 -8.30 16.03
CA ARG A 8 13.30 -6.92 16.35
C ARG A 8 14.75 -6.81 16.77
N CYS A 9 15.26 -7.76 17.55
CA CYS A 9 16.65 -7.75 17.98
C CYS A 9 17.61 -7.98 16.81
N TRP A 10 17.26 -8.88 15.91
CA TRP A 10 18.05 -9.21 14.71
C TRP A 10 18.07 -8.04 13.70
N LEU A 11 16.93 -7.41 13.48
CA LEU A 11 16.80 -6.29 12.54
C LEU A 11 17.33 -4.95 13.11
N ARG A 12 17.54 -4.85 14.43
CA ARG A 12 17.93 -3.60 15.09
C ARG A 12 19.22 -3.00 14.55
N ARG A 13 20.21 -3.84 14.21
CA ARG A 13 21.50 -3.36 13.65
C ARG A 13 21.32 -2.86 12.22
N GLY A 14 20.57 -3.60 11.40
CA GLY A 14 20.24 -3.19 10.03
C GLY A 14 19.42 -1.89 10.01
N TYR A 15 18.39 -1.81 10.85
CA TYR A 15 17.57 -0.62 10.98
C TYR A 15 18.37 0.62 11.39
N ARG A 16 19.27 0.51 12.40
CA ARG A 16 20.12 1.65 12.80
C ARG A 16 21.01 2.12 11.66
N LYS A 17 21.57 1.19 10.87
CA LYS A 17 22.41 1.52 9.72
C LYS A 17 21.61 2.20 8.60
N ALA A 18 20.41 1.70 8.30
CA ALA A 18 19.51 2.29 7.30
C ALA A 18 19.04 3.68 7.73
N ARG A 19 18.64 3.85 8.99
CA ARG A 19 18.25 5.14 9.56
C ARG A 19 19.36 6.18 9.51
N ALA A 20 20.61 5.77 9.77
CA ALA A 20 21.76 6.67 9.70
C ALA A 20 22.08 7.08 8.24
N ALA A 21 21.79 6.19 7.28
CA ALA A 21 22.00 6.47 5.85
C ALA A 21 20.86 7.30 5.23
N LEU A 22 19.63 7.18 5.73
CA LEU A 22 18.42 7.81 5.19
C LEU A 22 17.57 8.44 6.32
N PRO A 23 18.09 9.48 7.03
CA PRO A 23 17.42 10.04 8.19
C PRO A 23 16.08 10.71 7.85
N GLU A 24 16.01 11.44 6.74
CA GLU A 24 14.80 12.13 6.29
C GLU A 24 13.69 11.14 5.92
N PHE A 25 14.05 10.03 5.29
CA PHE A 25 13.11 8.96 4.99
C PHE A 25 12.57 8.31 6.26
N ASP A 26 13.42 8.02 7.26
CA ASP A 26 12.99 7.46 8.54
C ASP A 26 12.03 8.39 9.29
N GLU A 27 12.27 9.70 9.24
CA GLU A 27 11.40 10.71 9.84
C GLU A 27 10.04 10.78 9.12
N THR A 28 10.05 10.79 7.78
CA THR A 28 8.83 10.76 6.97
C THR A 28 8.01 9.51 7.24
N VAL A 29 8.64 8.33 7.29
CA VAL A 29 7.96 7.06 7.62
C VAL A 29 7.29 7.14 8.98
N LYS A 30 7.98 7.63 10.00
CA LYS A 30 7.41 7.80 11.35
C LYS A 30 6.22 8.75 11.35
N SER A 31 6.37 9.91 10.75
CA SER A 31 5.31 10.91 10.66
C SER A 31 4.06 10.35 9.96
N CYS A 32 4.22 9.65 8.84
CA CYS A 32 3.11 9.03 8.12
C CYS A 32 2.42 7.93 8.95
N LEU A 33 3.20 7.08 9.62
CA LEU A 33 2.65 6.01 10.46
C LEU A 33 1.94 6.56 11.70
N ASP A 34 2.44 7.64 12.29
CA ASP A 34 1.80 8.27 13.43
C ASP A 34 0.50 8.98 13.01
N ALA A 35 0.50 9.66 11.86
CA ALA A 35 -0.72 10.23 11.26
C ALA A 35 -1.77 9.16 10.97
N LEU A 36 -1.37 8.01 10.40
CA LEU A 36 -2.28 6.90 10.14
C LEU A 36 -2.89 6.34 11.44
N LYS A 37 -2.08 6.11 12.47
CA LYS A 37 -2.57 5.65 13.78
C LYS A 37 -3.60 6.59 14.41
N GLU A 38 -3.38 7.91 14.32
CA GLU A 38 -4.37 8.87 14.84
C GLU A 38 -5.68 8.83 14.04
N LEU A 39 -5.61 8.73 12.70
CA LEU A 39 -6.80 8.57 11.86
C LEU A 39 -7.57 7.28 12.17
N GLU A 40 -6.87 6.17 12.40
CA GLU A 40 -7.47 4.89 12.80
C GLU A 40 -8.12 4.99 14.19
N LYS A 41 -7.45 5.61 15.15
CA LYS A 41 -7.94 5.81 16.52
C LYS A 41 -9.19 6.69 16.55
N GLU A 42 -9.24 7.74 15.73
CA GLU A 42 -10.40 8.60 15.54
C GLU A 42 -11.51 7.94 14.73
N LYS A 43 -11.29 6.74 14.19
CA LYS A 43 -12.18 6.05 13.26
C LYS A 43 -12.58 6.96 12.09
N ASN A 44 -11.58 7.65 11.52
CA ASN A 44 -11.80 8.64 10.48
C ASN A 44 -12.51 8.03 9.25
N PRO A 45 -13.61 8.61 8.76
CA PRO A 45 -14.39 8.06 7.64
C PRO A 45 -13.84 8.46 6.26
N SER A 46 -12.73 9.19 6.19
CA SER A 46 -12.18 9.65 4.92
C SER A 46 -11.20 8.64 4.33
N LEU A 47 -11.62 7.92 3.29
CA LEU A 47 -10.73 7.04 2.51
C LEU A 47 -9.51 7.80 1.96
N ASP A 48 -9.70 9.05 1.54
CA ASP A 48 -8.62 9.86 0.98
C ASP A 48 -7.55 10.20 2.03
N ARG A 49 -7.95 10.62 3.22
CA ARG A 49 -7.02 10.99 4.29
C ARG A 49 -6.22 9.80 4.81
N THR A 50 -6.85 8.66 4.97
CA THR A 50 -6.19 7.45 5.44
C THR A 50 -5.24 6.88 4.38
N ALA A 51 -5.70 6.82 3.14
CA ALA A 51 -4.86 6.38 2.01
C ALA A 51 -3.71 7.35 1.72
N ASP A 52 -3.89 8.68 1.90
CA ASP A 52 -2.84 9.69 1.74
C ASP A 52 -1.66 9.48 2.70
N ALA A 53 -1.94 9.15 3.96
CA ALA A 53 -0.88 8.91 4.94
C ALA A 53 0.06 7.78 4.50
N PHE A 54 -0.49 6.66 3.98
CA PHE A 54 0.30 5.56 3.45
C PHE A 54 0.93 5.89 2.08
N ALA A 55 0.24 6.62 1.22
CA ALA A 55 0.72 7.04 -0.09
C ALA A 55 1.98 7.92 0.01
N ARG A 56 1.98 8.88 0.94
CA ARG A 56 3.17 9.73 1.20
C ARG A 56 4.37 8.93 1.67
N LEU A 57 4.15 7.91 2.49
CA LEU A 57 5.21 7.00 2.92
C LEU A 57 5.86 6.32 1.71
N LEU A 58 5.04 5.82 0.77
CA LEU A 58 5.57 5.14 -0.41
C LEU A 58 6.24 6.10 -1.39
N ALA A 59 5.68 7.30 -1.58
CA ALA A 59 6.30 8.35 -2.39
C ALA A 59 7.67 8.78 -1.86
N ALA A 60 7.84 8.85 -0.54
CA ALA A 60 9.11 9.19 0.08
C ALA A 60 10.21 8.13 -0.12
N ALA A 61 9.85 6.91 -0.53
CA ALA A 61 10.82 5.87 -0.89
C ALA A 61 11.48 6.11 -2.26
N ALA A 62 11.01 7.08 -3.05
CA ALA A 62 11.63 7.46 -4.32
C ALA A 62 12.94 8.21 -4.07
N PRO A 63 14.11 7.67 -4.44
CA PRO A 63 15.36 8.42 -4.33
C PRO A 63 15.35 9.57 -5.34
N GLY A 64 15.77 10.76 -4.93
CA GLY A 64 16.00 11.87 -5.85
C GLY A 64 17.18 11.58 -6.78
N THR A 65 17.01 11.89 -8.05
CA THR A 65 18.08 11.83 -9.07
C THR A 65 18.66 13.21 -9.36
N GLY A 66 18.00 14.28 -8.90
CA GLY A 66 18.29 15.65 -9.23
C GLY A 66 17.67 16.11 -10.58
N ASP A 67 16.96 15.23 -11.27
CA ASP A 67 16.20 15.53 -12.47
C ASP A 67 14.70 15.51 -12.15
N GLU A 68 14.09 16.70 -12.08
CA GLU A 68 12.67 16.85 -11.77
C GLU A 68 11.75 16.17 -12.78
N THR A 69 12.18 16.04 -14.04
CA THR A 69 11.40 15.36 -15.08
C THR A 69 11.26 13.86 -14.83
N VAL A 70 12.17 13.29 -14.05
CA VAL A 70 12.16 11.89 -13.59
C VAL A 70 11.61 11.78 -12.17
N ASP A 71 12.01 12.68 -11.28
CA ASP A 71 11.71 12.57 -9.86
C ASP A 71 10.22 12.81 -9.56
N ARG A 72 9.59 13.79 -10.22
CA ARG A 72 8.14 14.07 -10.07
C ARG A 72 7.25 12.91 -10.54
N PRO A 73 7.40 12.39 -11.76
CA PRO A 73 6.60 11.22 -12.19
C PRO A 73 6.83 9.99 -11.31
N ARG A 74 8.07 9.76 -10.85
CA ARG A 74 8.38 8.63 -9.95
C ARG A 74 7.70 8.76 -8.60
N ALA A 75 7.75 9.93 -7.99
CA ALA A 75 7.07 10.19 -6.73
C ALA A 75 5.55 10.05 -6.89
N GLN A 76 4.98 10.56 -8.00
CA GLN A 76 3.57 10.42 -8.32
C GLN A 76 3.16 8.96 -8.54
N LEU A 77 3.96 8.18 -9.28
CA LEU A 77 3.75 6.74 -9.46
C LEU A 77 3.65 6.03 -8.10
N LEU A 78 4.65 6.24 -7.24
CA LEU A 78 4.68 5.59 -5.93
C LEU A 78 3.57 6.07 -5.01
N TYR A 79 3.22 7.36 -5.05
CA TYR A 79 2.09 7.90 -4.30
C TYR A 79 0.78 7.22 -4.68
N GLN A 80 0.49 7.11 -5.97
CA GLN A 80 -0.75 6.49 -6.45
C GLN A 80 -0.80 4.99 -6.19
N LEU A 81 0.34 4.30 -6.31
CA LEU A 81 0.47 2.91 -5.90
C LEU A 81 0.23 2.74 -4.39
N GLY A 82 0.74 3.64 -3.57
CA GLY A 82 0.50 3.62 -2.12
C GLY A 82 -0.97 3.77 -1.77
N ARG A 83 -1.69 4.69 -2.41
CA ARG A 83 -3.14 4.83 -2.27
C ARG A 83 -3.86 3.53 -2.66
N TRP A 84 -3.51 3.00 -3.83
CA TRP A 84 -4.11 1.77 -4.34
C TRP A 84 -3.87 0.58 -3.40
N ILE A 85 -2.63 0.39 -2.90
CA ILE A 85 -2.27 -0.69 -1.98
C ILE A 85 -3.09 -0.59 -0.70
N TYR A 86 -3.18 0.59 -0.10
CA TYR A 86 -3.93 0.79 1.14
C TYR A 86 -5.41 0.45 0.98
N LEU A 87 -6.03 0.87 -0.12
CA LEU A 87 -7.43 0.59 -0.40
C LEU A 87 -7.68 -0.89 -0.74
N ALA A 88 -6.73 -1.53 -1.45
CA ALA A 88 -6.81 -2.96 -1.76
C ALA A 88 -6.74 -3.82 -0.50
N ASP A 89 -5.83 -3.50 0.42
CA ASP A 89 -5.69 -4.15 1.72
C ASP A 89 -6.96 -3.95 2.58
N ALA A 90 -7.48 -2.72 2.62
CA ALA A 90 -8.71 -2.43 3.34
C ALA A 90 -9.94 -3.18 2.78
N ALA A 91 -10.00 -3.39 1.46
CA ALA A 91 -11.09 -4.15 0.83
C ALA A 91 -10.95 -5.66 1.12
N ASP A 92 -9.75 -6.21 1.04
CA ASP A 92 -9.47 -7.63 1.32
C ASP A 92 -9.72 -7.98 2.79
N ASP A 93 -9.31 -7.10 3.71
CA ASP A 93 -9.44 -7.32 5.16
C ASP A 93 -10.84 -6.94 5.72
N LEU A 94 -11.74 -6.39 4.93
CA LEU A 94 -13.02 -5.82 5.38
C LEU A 94 -13.87 -6.80 6.22
N ALA A 95 -14.01 -8.03 5.78
CA ALA A 95 -14.79 -9.05 6.50
C ALA A 95 -14.11 -9.46 7.81
N GLU A 96 -12.79 -9.67 7.78
CA GLU A 96 -12.00 -10.04 8.95
C GLU A 96 -11.96 -8.93 10.00
N ASP A 97 -11.85 -7.67 9.57
CA ASP A 97 -11.84 -6.51 10.46
C ASP A 97 -13.18 -6.32 11.16
N ARG A 98 -14.28 -6.53 10.45
CA ARG A 98 -15.63 -6.53 11.04
C ARG A 98 -15.81 -7.61 12.09
N GLU A 99 -15.42 -8.85 11.77
CA GLU A 99 -15.50 -9.97 12.70
C GLU A 99 -14.70 -9.71 13.97
N LYS A 100 -13.52 -9.09 13.85
CA LYS A 100 -12.62 -8.78 14.96
C LYS A 100 -12.88 -7.42 15.63
N GLY A 101 -13.85 -6.66 15.16
CA GLY A 101 -14.15 -5.31 15.66
C GLY A 101 -13.00 -4.31 15.47
N ARG A 102 -12.16 -4.51 14.45
CA ARG A 102 -11.07 -3.62 14.11
C ARG A 102 -11.56 -2.47 13.23
N TYR A 103 -10.82 -1.38 13.25
CA TYR A 103 -11.06 -0.28 12.31
C TYR A 103 -10.77 -0.73 10.88
N ASN A 104 -11.69 -0.39 9.97
CA ASN A 104 -11.49 -0.48 8.54
C ASN A 104 -12.05 0.83 7.91
N PRO A 105 -11.26 1.53 7.06
CA PRO A 105 -11.66 2.82 6.51
C PRO A 105 -12.90 2.74 5.59
N ILE A 106 -13.10 1.62 4.91
CA ILE A 106 -14.27 1.39 4.07
C ILE A 106 -15.51 1.28 4.95
N ASP A 107 -15.43 0.51 6.03
CA ASP A 107 -16.54 0.34 6.97
C ASP A 107 -16.90 1.66 7.66
N ALA A 108 -15.90 2.42 8.07
CA ALA A 108 -16.07 3.75 8.66
C ALA A 108 -16.71 4.74 7.68
N ARG A 109 -16.30 4.72 6.40
CA ARG A 109 -16.84 5.60 5.35
C ARG A 109 -18.30 5.39 5.07
N PHE A 110 -18.75 4.15 5.04
CA PHE A 110 -20.10 3.78 4.64
C PHE A 110 -20.99 3.34 5.82
N ALA A 111 -20.59 3.61 7.06
CA ALA A 111 -21.35 3.29 8.28
C ALA A 111 -21.86 1.83 8.30
N GLY A 112 -20.97 0.89 7.97
CA GLY A 112 -21.28 -0.54 7.97
C GLY A 112 -21.99 -1.07 6.73
N ARG A 113 -22.24 -0.23 5.71
CA ARG A 113 -22.87 -0.62 4.44
C ARG A 113 -21.95 -0.29 3.27
N PRO A 114 -20.82 -1.03 3.07
CA PRO A 114 -19.79 -0.67 2.10
C PRO A 114 -20.34 -0.61 0.68
N ASP A 115 -19.98 0.48 0.00
CA ASP A 115 -20.15 0.64 -1.44
C ASP A 115 -18.85 0.19 -2.11
N LEU A 116 -18.75 -1.08 -2.48
CA LEU A 116 -17.57 -1.65 -3.09
C LEU A 116 -17.38 -1.19 -4.53
N ASP A 117 -18.44 -0.79 -5.23
CA ASP A 117 -18.32 -0.20 -6.56
C ASP A 117 -17.61 1.17 -6.48
N TYR A 118 -17.95 1.98 -5.49
CA TYR A 118 -17.24 3.24 -5.24
C TYR A 118 -15.76 3.01 -4.91
N VAL A 119 -15.46 1.98 -4.10
CA VAL A 119 -14.07 1.62 -3.76
C VAL A 119 -13.32 1.18 -5.00
N ASP A 120 -13.90 0.33 -5.84
CA ASP A 120 -13.31 -0.16 -7.10
C ASP A 120 -13.00 1.00 -8.06
N VAL A 121 -13.94 1.93 -8.24
CA VAL A 121 -13.72 3.14 -9.06
C VAL A 121 -12.60 4.00 -8.49
N THR A 122 -12.55 4.19 -7.17
CA THR A 122 -11.51 4.99 -6.50
C THR A 122 -10.12 4.36 -6.67
N MET A 123 -10.03 3.04 -6.55
CA MET A 123 -8.79 2.29 -6.82
C MET A 123 -8.39 2.37 -8.28
N SER A 124 -9.33 2.20 -9.21
CA SER A 124 -9.10 2.29 -10.65
C SER A 124 -8.57 3.67 -11.04
N HIS A 125 -9.06 4.74 -10.40
CA HIS A 125 -8.57 6.10 -10.60
C HIS A 125 -7.10 6.26 -10.16
N SER A 126 -6.76 5.76 -8.96
CA SER A 126 -5.37 5.76 -8.48
C SER A 126 -4.46 4.96 -9.42
N LEU A 127 -4.92 3.80 -9.90
CA LEU A 127 -4.13 2.99 -10.82
C LEU A 127 -3.92 3.66 -12.19
N ALA A 128 -4.94 4.32 -12.74
CA ALA A 128 -4.82 5.07 -13.99
C ALA A 128 -3.82 6.23 -13.87
N LEU A 129 -3.82 6.94 -12.74
CA LEU A 129 -2.84 8.00 -12.46
C LEU A 129 -1.42 7.44 -12.29
N ALA A 130 -1.26 6.27 -11.66
CA ALA A 130 0.01 5.57 -11.57
C ALA A 130 0.54 5.17 -12.96
N GLN A 131 -0.33 4.60 -13.80
CA GLN A 131 0.00 4.24 -15.19
C GLN A 131 0.41 5.46 -16.01
N SER A 132 -0.29 6.58 -15.88
CA SER A 132 0.06 7.83 -16.55
C SER A 132 1.42 8.37 -16.11
N ALA A 133 1.69 8.34 -14.81
CA ALA A 133 2.98 8.75 -14.27
C ALA A 133 4.12 7.82 -14.73
N PHE A 134 3.86 6.52 -14.83
CA PHE A 134 4.82 5.54 -15.33
C PHE A 134 5.22 5.80 -16.79
N GLN A 135 4.27 6.21 -17.64
CA GLN A 135 4.54 6.53 -19.05
C GLN A 135 5.45 7.75 -19.23
N LEU A 136 5.56 8.63 -18.24
CA LEU A 136 6.45 9.78 -18.26
C LEU A 136 7.88 9.44 -17.85
N LEU A 137 8.12 8.23 -17.34
CA LEU A 137 9.46 7.79 -16.94
C LEU A 137 10.27 7.30 -18.14
N PRO A 138 11.60 7.51 -18.15
CA PRO A 138 12.42 6.99 -19.22
C PRO A 138 12.40 5.46 -19.22
N PRO A 139 12.43 4.82 -20.40
CA PRO A 139 12.48 3.37 -20.53
C PRO A 139 13.68 2.77 -19.80
N ASN A 140 13.47 1.61 -19.20
CA ASN A 140 14.52 0.90 -18.47
C ASN A 140 14.42 -0.62 -18.70
N ARG A 141 15.45 -1.36 -18.25
CA ARG A 141 15.53 -2.82 -18.44
C ARG A 141 14.34 -3.62 -17.86
N TRP A 142 13.59 -3.02 -16.93
CA TRP A 142 12.45 -3.66 -16.27
C TRP A 142 11.10 -3.24 -16.87
N GLN A 143 11.13 -2.45 -17.96
CA GLN A 143 9.94 -1.86 -18.56
C GLN A 143 8.81 -2.88 -18.77
N ALA A 144 9.08 -3.97 -19.47
CA ALA A 144 8.07 -5.00 -19.76
C ALA A 144 7.49 -5.67 -18.49
N VAL A 145 8.33 -5.86 -17.46
CA VAL A 145 7.87 -6.43 -16.18
C VAL A 145 6.97 -5.45 -15.45
N LEU A 146 7.36 -4.18 -15.39
CA LEU A 146 6.58 -3.13 -14.73
C LEU A 146 5.25 -2.89 -15.46
N GLU A 147 5.25 -2.88 -16.79
CA GLU A 147 4.03 -2.81 -17.60
C GLU A 147 3.09 -3.99 -17.30
N ASN A 148 3.61 -5.20 -17.27
CA ASN A 148 2.81 -6.38 -16.93
C ASN A 148 2.18 -6.28 -15.53
N ILE A 149 2.92 -5.78 -14.55
CA ILE A 149 2.41 -5.53 -13.20
C ILE A 149 1.31 -4.45 -13.24
N LEU A 150 1.61 -3.28 -13.79
CA LEU A 150 0.72 -2.11 -13.73
C LEU A 150 -0.56 -2.28 -14.55
N TYR A 151 -0.47 -2.91 -15.73
CA TYR A 151 -1.62 -2.99 -16.67
C TYR A 151 -2.38 -4.31 -16.59
N LEU A 152 -1.77 -5.38 -16.10
CA LEU A 152 -2.42 -6.70 -16.01
C LEU A 152 -2.53 -7.21 -14.57
N GLY A 153 -1.44 -7.18 -13.81
CA GLY A 153 -1.38 -7.75 -12.47
C GLY A 153 -2.26 -7.01 -11.47
N LEU A 154 -2.04 -5.71 -11.30
CA LEU A 154 -2.77 -4.91 -10.32
C LEU A 154 -4.29 -4.85 -10.57
N PRO A 155 -4.80 -4.71 -11.82
CA PRO A 155 -6.24 -4.80 -12.08
C PRO A 155 -6.86 -6.15 -11.69
N GLN A 156 -6.12 -7.26 -11.85
CA GLN A 156 -6.61 -8.57 -11.42
C GLN A 156 -6.63 -8.71 -9.89
N VAL A 157 -5.60 -8.19 -9.22
CA VAL A 157 -5.57 -8.15 -7.75
C VAL A 157 -6.72 -7.29 -7.20
N GLN A 158 -6.97 -6.12 -7.80
CA GLN A 158 -8.08 -5.25 -7.43
C GLN A 158 -9.42 -5.97 -7.47
N LYS A 159 -9.74 -6.64 -8.57
CA LYS A 159 -10.99 -7.42 -8.70
C LYS A 159 -11.13 -8.48 -7.60
N ARG A 160 -10.04 -9.15 -7.24
CA ARG A 160 -10.07 -10.15 -6.16
C ARG A 160 -10.21 -9.53 -4.78
N ALA A 161 -9.53 -8.43 -4.51
CA ALA A 161 -9.62 -7.70 -3.24
C ALA A 161 -11.06 -7.19 -3.00
N VAL A 162 -11.65 -6.54 -4.00
CA VAL A 162 -13.05 -6.06 -3.95
C VAL A 162 -14.04 -7.21 -3.80
N ALA A 163 -13.77 -8.38 -4.41
CA ALA A 163 -14.58 -9.58 -4.24
C ALA A 163 -14.33 -10.33 -2.93
N GLY A 164 -13.40 -9.89 -2.08
CA GLY A 164 -13.01 -10.56 -0.83
C GLY A 164 -12.36 -11.94 -1.05
N THR A 165 -11.70 -12.14 -2.18
CA THR A 165 -11.10 -13.43 -2.56
C THR A 165 -9.59 -13.38 -2.75
N TRP A 166 -8.97 -12.24 -2.47
CA TRP A 166 -7.51 -12.08 -2.68
C TRP A 166 -6.67 -12.68 -1.55
N HIS A 167 -7.01 -12.44 -0.29
CA HIS A 167 -6.35 -12.94 0.93
C HIS A 167 -4.82 -12.76 1.00
N GLY A 168 -4.29 -11.72 0.36
CA GLY A 168 -2.91 -11.25 0.54
C GLY A 168 -1.80 -12.31 0.42
N GLY A 169 -1.94 -13.32 -0.46
CA GLY A 169 -0.95 -14.38 -0.64
C GLY A 169 -0.95 -15.45 0.46
N ARG A 170 -1.94 -15.51 1.34
CA ARG A 170 -2.07 -16.56 2.37
C ARG A 170 -2.30 -17.94 1.76
N GLU A 171 -2.93 -18.02 0.60
CA GLU A 171 -3.12 -19.30 -0.13
C GLU A 171 -1.80 -19.94 -0.58
N SER A 172 -0.76 -19.15 -0.85
CA SER A 172 0.55 -19.69 -1.25
C SER A 172 1.21 -20.52 -0.15
N ARG A 173 0.85 -20.32 1.12
CA ARG A 173 1.37 -21.12 2.26
C ARG A 173 0.68 -22.47 2.39
N GLN A 174 -0.60 -22.58 2.03
CA GLN A 174 -1.32 -23.86 2.13
C GLN A 174 -0.95 -24.85 1.04
N ILE A 175 -0.49 -24.38 -0.14
CA ILE A 175 -0.07 -25.25 -1.24
C ILE A 175 1.27 -25.95 -0.91
N HIS A 176 2.13 -25.31 -0.09
CA HIS A 176 3.43 -25.91 0.32
C HIS A 176 3.33 -26.86 1.53
N GLU A 177 2.19 -26.94 2.20
CA GLU A 177 1.96 -27.83 3.35
C GLU A 177 1.19 -29.11 2.99
N ARG A 178 0.92 -29.38 1.71
CA ARG A 178 0.37 -30.70 1.30
C ARG A 178 1.50 -31.71 1.25
N PRO A 179 1.52 -32.74 2.13
CA PRO A 179 2.48 -33.84 2.02
C PRO A 179 2.24 -34.58 0.70
N LEU A 180 3.33 -34.96 0.05
CA LEU A 180 3.37 -35.85 -1.12
C LEU A 180 2.84 -37.24 -0.75
#